data_727681feb0f9a17fd7f55868a7ee89b1
#
_entry.id   727681feb0f9a17fd7f55868a7ee89b1
#
_cell.length_a   1.000
_cell.length_b   1.000
_cell.length_c   1.000
_cell.angle_alpha   90.00
_cell.angle_beta   90.00
_cell.angle_gamma   90.00
#
_symmetry.space_group_name_H-M   'P 1'
#
loop_
_entity.id
_entity.type
_entity.pdbx_description
1 polymer ?
#
loop_
_entity_poly.entity_id
_entity_poly.type
_entity_poly.pdbx_seq_one_letter_code
_entity_poly.pdbx_strand_id
1 'polypeptide(L)'
;MAEMEHAALDEPVRRYLTHATGGRTDLGRRVRLQLHGRVKVGAWLRFDSVWEGDGRSFSWRARAGPGPLRLLDVHDQFAERRGSMHVAIRRLTLVDAHDEDTGRSAAGRAALEAIWAPGALLPDRGVDWRAASDSEIVATWAVPPERPEVHLGIGPDGDVRFARAMRWRGRREGYVAFGADVYEERSFDALTVPTRISAGWGHGTAEWSPFFEANVHGLEVLPVQNKPNC
;
A
#
# COMPACT_ATOMS: atom_id res chain seq x y z
N MET A 1 -26.54 5.61 -10.63
CA MET A 1 -25.79 6.60 -9.83
C MET A 1 -24.28 6.40 -9.95
N ALA A 2 -23.73 5.21 -9.77
CA ALA A 2 -22.28 4.94 -9.89
C ALA A 2 -21.66 5.30 -11.25
N GLU A 3 -22.36 5.06 -12.36
CA GLU A 3 -21.89 5.46 -13.70
C GLU A 3 -21.81 7.00 -13.88
N MET A 4 -22.69 7.77 -13.25
CA MET A 4 -22.64 9.24 -13.32
C MET A 4 -21.51 9.84 -12.48
N GLU A 5 -21.14 9.23 -11.35
CA GLU A 5 -20.01 9.68 -10.53
C GLU A 5 -18.67 9.47 -11.23
N HIS A 6 -18.53 8.39 -11.99
CA HIS A 6 -17.33 8.15 -12.79
C HIS A 6 -17.20 9.10 -14.00
N ALA A 7 -18.30 9.57 -14.55
CA ALA A 7 -18.30 10.50 -15.68
C ALA A 7 -17.80 11.91 -15.30
N ALA A 8 -17.82 12.27 -14.02
CA ALA A 8 -17.34 13.55 -13.51
C ALA A 8 -15.83 13.55 -13.17
N LEU A 9 -15.17 12.40 -13.22
CA LEU A 9 -13.74 12.29 -12.94
C LEU A 9 -12.88 12.75 -14.12
N ASP A 10 -11.73 13.32 -13.81
CA ASP A 10 -10.69 13.61 -14.81
C ASP A 10 -10.34 12.35 -15.61
N GLU A 11 -10.04 12.51 -16.90
CA GLU A 11 -9.77 11.38 -17.79
C GLU A 11 -8.67 10.44 -17.26
N PRO A 12 -7.49 10.96 -16.81
CA PRO A 12 -6.45 10.08 -16.29
C PRO A 12 -6.88 9.25 -15.07
N VAL A 13 -7.71 9.82 -14.19
CA VAL A 13 -8.27 9.11 -13.02
C VAL A 13 -9.20 7.99 -13.46
N ARG A 14 -10.10 8.29 -14.40
CA ARG A 14 -11.02 7.29 -14.94
C ARG A 14 -10.28 6.15 -15.62
N ARG A 15 -9.23 6.46 -16.40
CA ARG A 15 -8.37 5.48 -17.08
C ARG A 15 -7.71 4.53 -16.07
N TYR A 16 -7.10 5.08 -15.00
CA TYR A 16 -6.52 4.27 -13.92
C TYR A 16 -7.57 3.38 -13.24
N LEU A 17 -8.69 3.94 -12.80
CA LEU A 17 -9.72 3.16 -12.11
C LEU A 17 -10.31 2.06 -13.01
N THR A 18 -10.53 2.35 -14.28
CA THR A 18 -10.98 1.34 -15.25
C THR A 18 -9.96 0.21 -15.41
N HIS A 19 -8.67 0.55 -15.55
CA HIS A 19 -7.59 -0.43 -15.63
C HIS A 19 -7.50 -1.29 -14.35
N ALA A 20 -7.48 -0.65 -13.19
CA ALA A 20 -7.24 -1.32 -11.91
C ALA A 20 -8.43 -2.17 -11.43
N THR A 21 -9.67 -1.86 -11.87
CA THR A 21 -10.90 -2.54 -11.41
C THR A 21 -11.65 -3.30 -12.51
N GLY A 22 -11.13 -3.29 -13.74
CA GLY A 22 -11.86 -3.81 -14.90
C GLY A 22 -13.18 -3.07 -15.16
N GLY A 23 -13.29 -1.80 -14.74
CA GLY A 23 -14.50 -0.99 -14.82
C GLY A 23 -15.61 -1.36 -13.82
N ARG A 24 -15.34 -2.26 -12.89
CA ARG A 24 -16.30 -2.69 -11.87
C ARG A 24 -16.30 -1.76 -10.65
N THR A 25 -17.48 -1.57 -10.06
CA THR A 25 -17.71 -0.74 -8.86
C THR A 25 -18.17 -1.56 -7.65
N ASP A 26 -18.60 -2.80 -7.87
CA ASP A 26 -19.09 -3.73 -6.86
C ASP A 26 -18.00 -4.56 -6.18
N LEU A 27 -16.76 -4.09 -6.25
CA LEU A 27 -15.59 -4.79 -5.74
C LEU A 27 -15.45 -4.69 -4.21
N GLY A 28 -14.94 -5.76 -3.61
CA GLY A 28 -14.54 -5.74 -2.21
C GLY A 28 -13.42 -4.73 -1.95
N ARG A 29 -13.42 -4.15 -0.74
CA ARG A 29 -12.44 -3.13 -0.34
C ARG A 29 -11.16 -3.74 0.19
N ARG A 30 -11.24 -4.90 0.80
CA ARG A 30 -10.13 -5.55 1.49
C ARG A 30 -9.60 -6.73 0.68
N VAL A 31 -8.30 -6.79 0.54
CA VAL A 31 -7.64 -7.90 -0.16
C VAL A 31 -6.56 -8.53 0.72
N ARG A 32 -6.24 -9.79 0.43
CA ARG A 32 -5.09 -10.51 0.95
C ARG A 32 -4.14 -10.79 -0.19
N LEU A 33 -2.85 -10.50 0.04
CA LEU A 33 -1.77 -10.79 -0.90
C LEU A 33 -0.81 -11.81 -0.31
N GLN A 34 -0.28 -12.66 -1.17
CA GLN A 34 0.88 -13.48 -0.90
C GLN A 34 2.08 -12.88 -1.63
N LEU A 35 3.15 -12.58 -0.89
CA LEU A 35 4.33 -11.91 -1.40
C LEU A 35 5.60 -12.64 -1.00
N HIS A 36 6.59 -12.56 -1.86
CA HIS A 36 7.98 -12.87 -1.50
C HIS A 36 8.87 -11.73 -1.99
N GLY A 37 10.04 -11.60 -1.39
CA GLY A 37 10.93 -10.52 -1.77
C GLY A 37 12.16 -10.42 -0.89
N ARG A 38 12.68 -9.21 -0.80
CA ARG A 38 13.80 -8.89 0.08
C ARG A 38 13.61 -7.52 0.74
N VAL A 39 14.09 -7.41 1.97
CA VAL A 39 14.08 -6.17 2.76
C VAL A 39 15.49 -5.93 3.30
N LYS A 40 15.93 -4.67 3.29
CA LYS A 40 17.26 -4.28 3.75
C LYS A 40 17.18 -3.83 5.22
N VAL A 41 17.74 -4.65 6.11
CA VAL A 41 17.91 -4.35 7.52
C VAL A 41 19.39 -4.56 7.83
N GLY A 42 20.21 -3.51 7.58
CA GLY A 42 21.66 -3.66 7.50
C GLY A 42 22.09 -4.39 6.23
N ALA A 43 21.72 -5.65 6.10
CA ALA A 43 21.89 -6.48 4.91
C ALA A 43 20.52 -6.80 4.27
N TRP A 44 20.55 -7.26 3.02
CA TRP A 44 19.34 -7.75 2.35
C TRP A 44 18.93 -9.13 2.90
N LEU A 45 17.72 -9.21 3.45
CA LEU A 45 17.10 -10.43 3.93
C LEU A 45 15.95 -10.82 3.00
N ARG A 46 15.88 -12.10 2.64
CA ARG A 46 14.71 -12.62 1.91
C ARG A 46 13.53 -12.77 2.84
N PHE A 47 12.33 -12.56 2.33
CA PHE A 47 11.09 -12.80 3.09
C PHE A 47 10.05 -13.51 2.25
N ASP A 48 9.15 -14.21 2.95
CA ASP A 48 7.84 -14.66 2.49
C ASP A 48 6.81 -14.06 3.43
N SER A 49 5.70 -13.56 2.89
CA SER A 49 4.75 -12.80 3.69
C SER A 49 3.31 -12.88 3.17
N VAL A 50 2.40 -12.57 4.07
CA VAL A 50 1.00 -12.28 3.78
C VAL A 50 0.73 -10.84 4.19
N TRP A 51 0.12 -10.08 3.29
CA TRP A 51 -0.38 -8.74 3.53
C TRP A 51 -1.90 -8.73 3.36
N GLU A 52 -2.60 -8.06 4.25
CA GLU A 52 -4.04 -7.80 4.14
C GLU A 52 -4.29 -6.32 4.37
N GLY A 53 -5.12 -5.70 3.52
CA GLY A 53 -5.40 -4.28 3.68
C GLY A 53 -6.54 -3.76 2.82
N ASP A 54 -6.92 -2.51 3.06
CA ASP A 54 -8.03 -1.79 2.44
C ASP A 54 -7.74 -0.29 2.23
N GLY A 55 -6.47 0.11 2.26
CA GLY A 55 -6.07 1.52 2.15
C GLY A 55 -6.35 2.38 3.38
N ARG A 56 -6.98 1.83 4.42
CA ARG A 56 -7.23 2.49 5.71
C ARG A 56 -6.70 1.69 6.89
N SER A 57 -6.45 0.43 6.66
CA SER A 57 -5.87 -0.51 7.60
C SER A 57 -5.04 -1.53 6.86
N PHE A 58 -4.04 -2.11 7.53
CA PHE A 58 -3.32 -3.26 7.02
C PHE A 58 -2.81 -4.15 8.14
N SER A 59 -2.49 -5.40 7.78
CA SER A 59 -1.70 -6.34 8.57
C SER A 59 -0.69 -7.00 7.63
N TRP A 60 0.58 -6.93 7.96
CA TRP A 60 1.67 -7.57 7.24
C TRP A 60 2.39 -8.53 8.16
N ARG A 61 2.37 -9.81 7.82
CA ARG A 61 3.09 -10.87 8.54
C ARG A 61 4.13 -11.46 7.62
N ALA A 62 5.39 -11.39 8.02
CA ALA A 62 6.50 -11.90 7.24
C ALA A 62 7.41 -12.80 8.06
N ARG A 63 8.01 -13.76 7.38
CA ARG A 63 9.14 -14.52 7.86
C ARG A 63 10.34 -14.17 7.02
N ALA A 64 11.38 -13.62 7.64
CA ALA A 64 12.55 -13.10 6.94
C ALA A 64 13.86 -13.74 7.44
N GLY A 65 14.90 -13.66 6.62
CA GLY A 65 16.23 -14.11 7.02
C GLY A 65 17.21 -14.22 5.86
N PRO A 66 18.49 -14.54 6.18
CA PRO A 66 19.54 -14.70 5.19
C PRO A 66 19.35 -16.00 4.39
N GLY A 67 19.47 -15.90 3.06
CA GLY A 67 19.37 -17.06 2.15
C GLY A 67 18.04 -17.80 2.31
N PRO A 68 18.05 -19.13 2.54
CA PRO A 68 16.85 -19.93 2.75
C PRO A 68 16.31 -19.86 4.19
N LEU A 69 17.08 -19.34 5.13
CA LEU A 69 16.70 -19.29 6.54
C LEU A 69 15.68 -18.19 6.78
N ARG A 70 14.60 -18.52 7.50
CA ARG A 70 13.50 -17.62 7.87
C ARG A 70 13.41 -17.57 9.39
N LEU A 71 14.36 -16.83 10.01
CA LEU A 71 14.56 -16.80 11.46
C LEU A 71 13.80 -15.64 12.15
N LEU A 72 13.52 -14.57 11.40
CA LEU A 72 12.81 -13.40 11.88
C LEU A 72 11.32 -13.58 11.62
N ASP A 73 10.51 -13.42 12.64
CA ASP A 73 9.07 -13.23 12.54
C ASP A 73 8.78 -11.74 12.66
N VAL A 74 8.10 -11.18 11.67
CA VAL A 74 7.74 -9.77 11.60
C VAL A 74 6.24 -9.64 11.53
N HIS A 75 5.68 -8.79 12.38
CA HIS A 75 4.28 -8.39 12.31
C HIS A 75 4.21 -6.87 12.36
N ASP A 76 3.77 -6.25 11.27
CA ASP A 76 3.51 -4.82 11.16
C ASP A 76 2.04 -4.62 10.81
N GLN A 77 1.36 -3.75 11.54
CA GLN A 77 -0.07 -3.53 11.35
C GLN A 77 -0.47 -2.09 11.63
N PHE A 78 -1.56 -1.70 10.99
CA PHE A 78 -2.27 -0.46 11.28
C PHE A 78 -3.78 -0.73 11.29
N ALA A 79 -4.41 -0.49 12.40
CA ALA A 79 -5.86 -0.61 12.58
C ALA A 79 -6.33 0.33 13.69
N GLU A 80 -7.57 0.83 13.60
CA GLU A 80 -8.18 1.68 14.63
C GLU A 80 -7.30 2.87 15.06
N ARG A 81 -6.62 3.50 14.08
CA ARG A 81 -5.72 4.65 14.25
C ARG A 81 -4.41 4.33 15.02
N ARG A 82 -4.11 3.06 15.23
CA ARG A 82 -2.91 2.60 15.92
C ARG A 82 -2.03 1.78 14.99
N GLY A 83 -0.76 2.09 15.00
CA GLY A 83 0.26 1.28 14.34
C GLY A 83 1.03 0.46 15.37
N SER A 84 1.44 -0.74 14.99
CA SER A 84 2.39 -1.52 15.77
C SER A 84 3.31 -2.31 14.86
N MET A 85 4.58 -2.43 15.26
CA MET A 85 5.58 -3.24 14.61
C MET A 85 6.23 -4.15 15.64
N HIS A 86 6.15 -5.44 15.43
CA HIS A 86 6.81 -6.45 16.25
C HIS A 86 7.77 -7.27 15.39
N VAL A 87 9.02 -7.39 15.85
CA VAL A 87 10.05 -8.23 15.22
C VAL A 87 10.67 -9.13 16.27
N ALA A 88 10.69 -10.43 16.00
CA ALA A 88 11.27 -11.41 16.91
C ALA A 88 12.14 -12.43 16.18
N ILE A 89 13.13 -12.99 16.87
CA ILE A 89 13.85 -14.22 16.51
C ILE A 89 13.46 -15.30 17.51
N ARG A 90 12.73 -16.32 17.05
CA ARG A 90 12.17 -17.36 17.93
C ARG A 90 11.30 -16.71 19.02
N ARG A 91 11.80 -16.67 20.29
CA ARG A 91 11.09 -16.07 21.44
C ARG A 91 11.74 -14.76 21.91
N LEU A 92 12.79 -14.29 21.25
CA LEU A 92 13.48 -13.06 21.60
C LEU A 92 12.91 -11.89 20.77
N THR A 93 12.22 -10.96 21.41
CA THR A 93 11.74 -9.73 20.81
C THR A 93 12.93 -8.80 20.54
N LEU A 94 13.05 -8.33 19.31
CA LEU A 94 14.07 -7.37 18.85
C LEU A 94 13.50 -5.97 18.72
N VAL A 95 12.23 -5.85 18.26
CA VAL A 95 11.52 -4.60 18.10
C VAL A 95 10.10 -4.79 18.61
N ASP A 96 9.61 -3.84 19.37
CA ASP A 96 8.21 -3.73 19.80
C ASP A 96 7.84 -2.24 19.85
N ALA A 97 7.32 -1.72 18.75
CA ALA A 97 6.98 -0.33 18.56
C ALA A 97 5.46 -0.17 18.39
N HIS A 98 4.87 0.74 19.18
CA HIS A 98 3.41 1.00 19.19
C HIS A 98 3.07 2.43 19.63
N ASP A 99 4.02 3.36 19.49
CA ASP A 99 3.86 4.76 19.82
C ASP A 99 3.12 5.57 18.74
N GLU A 100 2.92 6.84 19.00
CA GLU A 100 2.26 7.78 18.09
C GLU A 100 3.00 7.91 16.76
N ASP A 101 4.34 7.96 16.77
CA ASP A 101 5.16 8.08 15.57
C ASP A 101 5.01 6.81 14.69
N THR A 102 4.96 5.63 15.31
CA THR A 102 4.67 4.36 14.64
C THR A 102 3.29 4.39 13.99
N GLY A 103 2.27 4.90 14.71
CA GLY A 103 0.91 5.05 14.22
C GLY A 103 0.82 5.97 12.98
N ARG A 104 1.48 7.13 13.03
CA ARG A 104 1.53 8.09 11.91
C ARG A 104 2.23 7.50 10.69
N SER A 105 3.38 6.89 10.90
CA SER A 105 4.14 6.21 9.83
C SER A 105 3.34 5.09 9.19
N ALA A 106 2.64 4.29 9.98
CA ALA A 106 1.82 3.18 9.51
C ALA A 106 0.58 3.66 8.75
N ALA A 107 -0.04 4.79 9.15
CA ALA A 107 -1.15 5.40 8.41
C ALA A 107 -0.73 5.82 6.99
N GLY A 108 0.43 6.47 6.84
CA GLY A 108 1.00 6.81 5.53
C GLY A 108 1.32 5.57 4.69
N ARG A 109 1.80 4.49 5.31
CA ARG A 109 2.01 3.20 4.65
C ARG A 109 0.70 2.59 4.15
N ALA A 110 -0.34 2.56 4.99
CA ALA A 110 -1.66 2.03 4.63
C ALA A 110 -2.22 2.71 3.37
N ALA A 111 -2.03 4.03 3.27
CA ALA A 111 -2.47 4.79 2.11
C ALA A 111 -1.67 4.44 0.85
N LEU A 112 -0.35 4.38 0.92
CA LEU A 112 0.48 4.03 -0.24
C LEU A 112 0.22 2.61 -0.75
N GLU A 113 -0.01 1.67 0.16
CA GLU A 113 -0.30 0.28 -0.17
C GLU A 113 -1.73 0.06 -0.69
N ALA A 114 -2.58 1.10 -0.70
CA ALA A 114 -3.93 1.03 -1.26
C ALA A 114 -3.97 0.70 -2.77
N ILE A 115 -2.86 0.89 -3.50
CA ILE A 115 -2.72 0.45 -4.90
C ILE A 115 -2.91 -1.06 -5.07
N TRP A 116 -2.75 -1.83 -4.00
CA TRP A 116 -3.04 -3.26 -3.99
C TRP A 116 -4.50 -3.60 -3.71
N ALA A 117 -5.31 -2.61 -3.29
CA ALA A 117 -6.73 -2.76 -3.00
C ALA A 117 -7.56 -1.72 -3.77
N PRO A 118 -7.51 -1.69 -5.13
CA PRO A 118 -8.11 -0.62 -5.91
C PRO A 118 -9.62 -0.47 -5.71
N GLY A 119 -10.32 -1.53 -5.32
CA GLY A 119 -11.72 -1.46 -4.91
C GLY A 119 -11.97 -0.54 -3.69
N ALA A 120 -10.95 -0.30 -2.86
CA ALA A 120 -11.05 0.65 -1.75
C ALA A 120 -10.84 2.12 -2.18
N LEU A 121 -10.32 2.34 -3.39
CA LEU A 121 -10.01 3.65 -3.95
C LEU A 121 -11.11 4.24 -4.83
N LEU A 122 -12.24 3.57 -4.97
CA LEU A 122 -13.38 4.07 -5.71
C LEU A 122 -13.94 5.36 -5.06
N PRO A 123 -14.42 6.34 -5.83
CA PRO A 123 -14.92 7.64 -5.32
C PRO A 123 -16.00 7.51 -4.25
N ASP A 124 -16.95 6.58 -4.45
CA ASP A 124 -18.02 6.28 -3.49
C ASP A 124 -17.50 5.77 -2.12
N ARG A 125 -16.19 5.54 -2.03
CA ARG A 125 -15.49 5.14 -0.80
C ARG A 125 -14.90 6.32 -0.03
N GLY A 126 -15.20 7.56 -0.45
CA GLY A 126 -14.70 8.78 0.17
C GLY A 126 -13.24 9.05 -0.16
N VAL A 127 -12.84 8.76 -1.38
CA VAL A 127 -11.55 9.12 -1.97
C VAL A 127 -11.74 10.28 -2.91
N ASP A 128 -11.07 11.38 -2.65
CA ASP A 128 -11.05 12.56 -3.51
C ASP A 128 -9.94 12.39 -4.54
N TRP A 129 -10.28 12.49 -5.82
CA TRP A 129 -9.39 12.33 -6.93
C TRP A 129 -9.20 13.63 -7.71
N ARG A 130 -7.99 13.86 -8.22
CA ARG A 130 -7.69 14.90 -9.21
C ARG A 130 -6.57 14.45 -10.14
N ALA A 131 -6.58 14.92 -11.36
CA ALA A 131 -5.42 14.82 -12.25
C ALA A 131 -4.41 15.94 -11.88
N ALA A 132 -3.12 15.58 -11.76
CA ALA A 132 -2.03 16.53 -11.71
C ALA A 132 -1.47 16.79 -13.12
N SER A 133 -1.53 15.77 -14.00
CA SER A 133 -1.21 15.81 -15.42
C SER A 133 -1.86 14.62 -16.13
N ASP A 134 -1.62 14.45 -17.43
CA ASP A 134 -2.08 13.29 -18.20
C ASP A 134 -1.48 11.96 -17.72
N SER A 135 -0.35 12.01 -17.01
CA SER A 135 0.39 10.84 -16.52
C SER A 135 0.58 10.81 -15.00
N GLU A 136 0.00 11.74 -14.26
CA GLU A 136 0.05 11.75 -12.79
C GLU A 136 -1.31 12.14 -12.22
N ILE A 137 -1.81 11.30 -11.30
CA ILE A 137 -3.07 11.50 -10.58
C ILE A 137 -2.82 11.52 -9.09
N VAL A 138 -3.71 12.17 -8.34
CA VAL A 138 -3.60 12.31 -6.89
C VAL A 138 -4.89 11.85 -6.23
N ALA A 139 -4.74 10.97 -5.26
CA ALA A 139 -5.80 10.49 -4.40
C ALA A 139 -5.61 11.01 -2.97
N THR A 140 -6.69 11.47 -2.35
CA THR A 140 -6.67 11.95 -0.97
C THR A 140 -7.86 11.39 -0.20
N TRP A 141 -7.60 10.81 0.95
CA TRP A 141 -8.65 10.34 1.87
C TRP A 141 -8.16 10.30 3.31
N ALA A 142 -9.08 10.21 4.24
CA ALA A 142 -8.74 10.14 5.66
C ALA A 142 -8.20 8.74 6.03
N VAL A 143 -7.01 8.71 6.61
CA VAL A 143 -6.38 7.56 7.28
C VAL A 143 -5.89 8.05 8.66
N PRO A 144 -6.81 8.37 9.59
CA PRO A 144 -6.44 9.05 10.83
C PRO A 144 -5.35 8.30 11.61
N PRO A 145 -4.34 9.01 12.13
CA PRO A 145 -4.31 10.49 12.33
C PRO A 145 -3.89 11.30 11.08
N GLU A 146 -3.65 10.66 9.96
CA GLU A 146 -3.15 11.28 8.74
C GLU A 146 -4.27 11.49 7.69
N ARG A 147 -3.99 12.36 6.72
CA ARG A 147 -4.73 12.52 5.46
C ARG A 147 -3.74 12.68 4.30
N PRO A 148 -3.09 11.60 3.90
CA PRO A 148 -2.04 11.67 2.89
C PRO A 148 -2.59 12.03 1.51
N GLU A 149 -1.79 12.74 0.72
CA GLU A 149 -1.93 12.84 -0.73
C GLU A 149 -1.05 11.76 -1.36
N VAL A 150 -1.67 10.79 -2.00
CA VAL A 150 -0.98 9.71 -2.72
C VAL A 150 -0.93 10.07 -4.20
N HIS A 151 0.25 10.27 -4.71
CA HIS A 151 0.55 10.52 -6.11
C HIS A 151 0.80 9.20 -6.82
N LEU A 152 0.08 8.94 -7.90
CA LEU A 152 0.28 7.80 -8.77
C LEU A 152 0.74 8.29 -10.15
N GLY A 153 1.91 7.84 -10.57
CA GLY A 153 2.31 7.93 -11.97
C GLY A 153 1.65 6.81 -12.75
N ILE A 154 1.01 7.15 -13.86
CA ILE A 154 0.27 6.19 -14.67
C ILE A 154 0.73 6.22 -16.14
N GLY A 155 0.65 5.07 -16.77
CA GLY A 155 0.88 4.91 -18.20
C GLY A 155 -0.35 5.26 -19.07
N PRO A 156 -0.19 5.18 -20.39
CA PRO A 156 -1.28 5.46 -21.34
C PRO A 156 -2.49 4.54 -21.17
N ASP A 157 -2.27 3.32 -20.71
CA ASP A 157 -3.33 2.31 -20.51
C ASP A 157 -3.89 2.33 -19.08
N GLY A 158 -3.43 3.27 -18.22
CA GLY A 158 -3.84 3.38 -16.83
C GLY A 158 -3.01 2.54 -15.85
N ASP A 159 -2.01 1.83 -16.32
CA ASP A 159 -1.08 1.03 -15.53
C ASP A 159 -0.24 1.92 -14.59
N VAL A 160 -0.01 1.46 -13.36
CA VAL A 160 0.75 2.20 -12.36
C VAL A 160 2.24 2.08 -12.61
N ARG A 161 2.95 3.20 -12.63
CA ARG A 161 4.41 3.29 -12.77
C ARG A 161 5.11 3.55 -11.45
N PHE A 162 4.49 4.36 -10.61
CA PHE A 162 4.93 4.63 -9.25
C PHE A 162 3.77 5.04 -8.35
N ALA A 163 3.97 4.86 -7.05
CA ALA A 163 3.16 5.50 -6.01
C ALA A 163 4.07 6.23 -5.03
N ARG A 164 3.74 7.48 -4.66
CA ARG A 164 4.53 8.26 -3.70
C ARG A 164 3.64 9.14 -2.83
N ALA A 165 4.13 9.44 -1.62
CA ALA A 165 3.53 10.42 -0.70
C ALA A 165 4.59 10.97 0.25
N MET A 166 4.27 12.06 0.91
CA MET A 166 5.00 12.49 2.11
C MET A 166 4.55 11.61 3.28
N ARG A 167 5.48 10.84 3.85
CA ARG A 167 5.23 9.90 4.93
C ARG A 167 5.98 10.30 6.19
N TRP A 168 5.34 10.19 7.35
CA TRP A 168 5.97 10.45 8.63
C TRP A 168 7.09 9.44 8.91
N ARG A 169 8.29 9.93 9.20
CA ARG A 169 9.48 9.12 9.50
C ARG A 169 9.94 9.20 10.95
N GLY A 170 9.25 10.01 11.74
CA GLY A 170 9.54 10.24 13.16
C GLY A 170 9.80 11.71 13.44
N ARG A 171 9.81 12.07 14.72
CA ARG A 171 9.92 13.48 15.18
C ARG A 171 11.18 14.19 14.72
N ARG A 172 12.26 13.45 14.50
CA ARG A 172 13.55 14.03 14.07
C ARG A 172 13.54 14.45 12.60
N GLU A 173 12.92 13.68 11.74
CA GLU A 173 12.97 13.86 10.29
C GLU A 173 11.67 14.44 9.71
N GLY A 174 10.56 14.31 10.45
CA GLY A 174 9.25 14.78 10.02
C GLY A 174 8.69 13.97 8.84
N TYR A 175 8.05 14.67 7.93
CA TYR A 175 7.57 14.09 6.69
C TYR A 175 8.68 14.03 5.65
N VAL A 176 8.91 12.86 5.11
CA VAL A 176 9.91 12.57 4.09
C VAL A 176 9.24 11.89 2.89
N ALA A 177 9.70 12.19 1.69
CA ALA A 177 9.22 11.52 0.48
C ALA A 177 9.43 10.00 0.61
N PHE A 178 8.36 9.25 0.42
CA PHE A 178 8.38 7.78 0.39
C PHE A 178 7.57 7.31 -0.81
N GLY A 179 7.99 6.24 -1.45
CA GLY A 179 7.26 5.71 -2.58
C GLY A 179 7.75 4.35 -3.03
N ALA A 180 7.15 3.90 -4.11
CA ALA A 180 7.50 2.66 -4.79
C ALA A 180 7.50 2.87 -6.31
N ASP A 181 8.53 2.35 -6.98
CA ASP A 181 8.50 2.09 -8.42
C ASP A 181 7.77 0.79 -8.68
N VAL A 182 6.94 0.77 -9.73
CA VAL A 182 6.21 -0.39 -10.20
C VAL A 182 6.81 -0.86 -11.51
N TYR A 183 7.21 -2.13 -11.57
CA TYR A 183 7.84 -2.73 -12.75
C TYR A 183 6.90 -3.66 -13.50
N GLU A 184 5.96 -4.28 -12.81
CA GLU A 184 5.00 -5.22 -13.37
C GLU A 184 3.66 -5.12 -12.65
N GLU A 185 2.58 -5.30 -13.40
CA GLU A 185 1.22 -5.50 -12.92
C GLU A 185 0.67 -6.83 -13.43
N ARG A 186 -0.31 -7.37 -12.72
CA ARG A 186 -1.07 -8.55 -13.16
C ARG A 186 -2.52 -8.43 -12.75
N SER A 187 -3.39 -8.99 -13.57
CA SER A 187 -4.80 -9.13 -13.25
C SER A 187 -5.04 -10.41 -12.45
N PHE A 188 -5.82 -10.27 -11.39
CA PHE A 188 -6.38 -11.34 -10.57
C PHE A 188 -7.90 -11.14 -10.58
N ASP A 189 -8.60 -11.97 -11.36
CA ASP A 189 -10.00 -11.76 -11.70
C ASP A 189 -10.24 -10.33 -12.25
N ALA A 190 -11.02 -9.52 -11.55
CA ALA A 190 -11.35 -8.16 -11.97
C ALA A 190 -10.36 -7.08 -11.48
N LEU A 191 -9.38 -7.44 -10.64
CA LEU A 191 -8.41 -6.49 -10.10
C LEU A 191 -7.07 -6.59 -10.81
N THR A 192 -6.56 -5.47 -11.33
CA THR A 192 -5.18 -5.34 -11.80
C THR A 192 -4.38 -4.58 -10.76
N VAL A 193 -3.30 -5.17 -10.28
CA VAL A 193 -2.48 -4.61 -9.20
C VAL A 193 -0.99 -4.74 -9.48
N PRO A 194 -0.16 -3.85 -8.93
CA PRO A 194 1.29 -3.99 -8.96
C PRO A 194 1.75 -5.32 -8.39
N THR A 195 2.57 -6.05 -9.16
CA THR A 195 3.10 -7.35 -8.73
C THR A 195 4.60 -7.37 -8.53
N ARG A 196 5.36 -6.45 -9.14
CA ARG A 196 6.79 -6.30 -8.86
C ARG A 196 7.10 -4.84 -8.56
N ILE A 197 7.54 -4.58 -7.35
CA ILE A 197 7.82 -3.23 -6.85
C ILE A 197 9.16 -3.13 -6.16
N SER A 198 9.68 -1.89 -6.10
CA SER A 198 10.79 -1.49 -5.23
C SER A 198 10.37 -0.25 -4.45
N ALA A 199 10.43 -0.27 -3.12
CA ALA A 199 9.95 0.80 -2.26
C ALA A 199 11.03 1.32 -1.31
N GLY A 200 10.95 2.61 -0.97
CA GLY A 200 11.94 3.24 -0.11
C GLY A 200 11.69 4.72 0.17
N TRP A 201 12.66 5.32 0.85
CA TRP A 201 12.69 6.73 1.19
C TRP A 201 13.35 7.56 0.08
N GLY A 202 13.00 8.84 0.01
CA GLY A 202 13.54 9.78 -0.97
C GLY A 202 13.00 9.61 -2.39
N HIS A 203 11.87 8.92 -2.58
CA HIS A 203 11.32 8.67 -3.91
C HIS A 203 11.08 9.97 -4.68
N GLY A 204 11.57 10.01 -5.92
CA GLY A 204 11.50 11.20 -6.77
C GLY A 204 12.56 12.27 -6.45
N THR A 205 13.55 11.97 -5.61
CA THR A 205 14.68 12.86 -5.29
C THR A 205 16.03 12.17 -5.54
N ALA A 206 17.13 12.93 -5.45
CA ALA A 206 18.47 12.36 -5.55
C ALA A 206 18.83 11.42 -4.38
N GLU A 207 18.04 11.45 -3.30
CA GLU A 207 18.22 10.61 -2.10
C GLU A 207 17.46 9.29 -2.18
N TRP A 208 16.94 8.92 -3.35
CA TRP A 208 16.20 7.67 -3.55
C TRP A 208 16.98 6.45 -3.02
N SER A 209 16.43 5.82 -2.03
CA SER A 209 17.07 4.69 -1.35
C SER A 209 16.05 3.56 -1.09
N PRO A 210 15.85 2.66 -2.05
CA PRO A 210 14.96 1.52 -1.88
C PRO A 210 15.55 0.53 -0.88
N PHE A 211 14.69 0.03 -0.01
CA PHE A 211 15.04 -0.96 1.00
C PHE A 211 14.08 -2.16 1.02
N PHE A 212 13.05 -2.12 0.20
CA PHE A 212 12.04 -3.18 0.11
C PHE A 212 11.77 -3.50 -1.36
N GLU A 213 11.88 -4.76 -1.72
CA GLU A 213 11.51 -5.28 -3.03
C GLU A 213 10.57 -6.45 -2.84
N ALA A 214 9.45 -6.44 -3.56
CA ALA A 214 8.43 -7.47 -3.44
C ALA A 214 7.89 -7.93 -4.79
N ASN A 215 7.52 -9.21 -4.80
CA ASN A 215 6.76 -9.84 -5.87
C ASN A 215 5.48 -10.43 -5.28
N VAL A 216 4.34 -9.99 -5.80
CA VAL A 216 3.01 -10.55 -5.48
C VAL A 216 2.75 -11.74 -6.39
N HIS A 217 2.40 -12.88 -5.82
CA HIS A 217 2.10 -14.10 -6.57
C HIS A 217 0.69 -14.64 -6.33
N GLY A 218 -0.05 -14.06 -5.37
CA GLY A 218 -1.44 -14.40 -5.11
C GLY A 218 -2.22 -13.20 -4.57
N LEU A 219 -3.47 -13.08 -5.00
CA LEU A 219 -4.43 -12.09 -4.49
C LEU A 219 -5.78 -12.75 -4.25
N GLU A 220 -6.39 -12.44 -3.12
CA GLU A 220 -7.73 -12.85 -2.73
C GLU A 220 -8.51 -11.63 -2.26
N VAL A 221 -9.72 -11.43 -2.80
CA VAL A 221 -10.65 -10.40 -2.30
C VAL A 221 -11.35 -10.97 -1.06
N LEU A 222 -11.20 -10.30 0.06
CA LEU A 222 -11.80 -10.73 1.32
C LEU A 222 -13.25 -10.26 1.44
N PRO A 223 -14.14 -11.09 2.01
CA PRO A 223 -15.51 -10.69 2.27
C PRO A 223 -15.56 -9.51 3.25
N VAL A 224 -16.59 -8.68 3.10
CA VAL A 224 -16.86 -7.61 4.08
C VAL A 224 -17.13 -8.26 5.43
N GLN A 225 -16.28 -8.00 6.41
CA GLN A 225 -16.55 -8.43 7.79
C GLN A 225 -17.73 -7.61 8.32
N ASN A 226 -18.92 -8.20 8.35
CA ASN A 226 -20.00 -7.66 9.17
C ASN A 226 -19.55 -7.77 10.63
N LYS A 227 -19.28 -6.63 11.28
CA LYS A 227 -19.15 -6.65 12.75
C LYS A 227 -20.45 -7.25 13.29
N PRO A 228 -20.41 -8.26 14.16
CA PRO A 228 -21.61 -8.67 14.85
C PRO A 228 -22.11 -7.45 15.63
N ASN A 229 -23.38 -7.11 15.42
CA ASN A 229 -24.06 -6.10 16.23
C ASN A 229 -24.01 -6.58 17.69
N CYS A 230 -23.23 -5.93 18.54
CA CYS A 230 -23.35 -6.01 19.98
C CYS A 230 -24.36 -5.00 20.46
#